data_03abfc9531c25f8e807a3822ffe8f1ab
#
_entry.id   03abfc9531c25f8e807a3822ffe8f1ab
#
_cell.length_a   1.000
_cell.length_b   1.000
_cell.length_c   1.000
_cell.angle_alpha   90.00
_cell.angle_beta   90.00
_cell.angle_gamma   90.00
#
_symmetry.space_group_name_H-M   'P 1'
#
loop_
_entity.id
_entity.type
_entity.pdbx_description
1 polymer ?
#
loop_
_entity_poly.entity_id
_entity_poly.type
_entity_poly.pdbx_seq_one_letter_code
_entity_poly.pdbx_strand_id
1 'polypeptide(L)'
;MSEIQIRSTGTTEVIQSSDGRITLSVPIQIKRRSGRKQMTLPNGQSGQPGKLLRPWDVAATPLQLALARGHRWLAMLESGKVKNLTEIAALEGVDNSYVSRMVNLTTLAPDIVKAILEDALPDHLTLFDIAVDPLVLWEEQRTLLISLI
;
A
#
# COMPACT_ATOMS: atom_id res chain seq x y z
N MET A 1 -14.09 -14.24 6.45
CA MET A 1 -13.95 -14.21 4.96
C MET A 1 -12.73 -15.01 4.57
N SER A 2 -12.97 -16.04 3.78
CA SER A 2 -11.98 -17.08 3.48
C SER A 2 -10.81 -16.55 2.69
N GLU A 3 -9.63 -16.75 3.23
CA GLU A 3 -8.34 -16.51 2.58
C GLU A 3 -8.17 -17.55 1.47
N ILE A 4 -8.21 -17.11 0.22
CA ILE A 4 -7.96 -18.00 -0.92
C ILE A 4 -6.44 -18.04 -1.12
N GLN A 5 -5.79 -19.06 -0.58
CA GLN A 5 -4.40 -19.39 -0.91
C GLN A 5 -4.39 -20.30 -2.15
N ILE A 6 -4.03 -19.72 -3.29
CA ILE A 6 -3.75 -20.52 -4.49
C ILE A 6 -2.24 -20.69 -4.56
N ARG A 7 -1.73 -21.88 -4.24
CA ARG A 7 -0.34 -22.26 -4.49
C ARG A 7 -0.30 -23.06 -5.78
N SER A 8 0.39 -22.55 -6.79
CA SER A 8 0.79 -23.31 -7.96
C SER A 8 2.31 -23.26 -8.05
N THR A 9 2.93 -24.41 -7.88
CA THR A 9 4.34 -24.65 -8.15
C THR A 9 4.39 -25.58 -9.36
N GLY A 10 4.62 -25.04 -10.56
CA GLY A 10 4.72 -25.83 -11.77
C GLY A 10 5.46 -25.09 -12.88
N THR A 11 5.98 -25.84 -13.82
CA THR A 11 6.56 -25.33 -15.06
C THR A 11 5.45 -24.92 -16.03
N THR A 12 5.73 -23.89 -16.85
CA THR A 12 4.83 -23.51 -17.95
C THR A 12 4.75 -24.65 -18.96
N GLU A 13 3.54 -25.11 -19.25
CA GLU A 13 3.28 -26.18 -20.23
C GLU A 13 2.64 -25.60 -21.50
N VAL A 14 3.18 -26.00 -22.65
CA VAL A 14 2.61 -25.68 -23.96
C VAL A 14 1.88 -26.94 -24.43
N ILE A 15 0.56 -26.86 -24.53
CA ILE A 15 -0.29 -27.95 -25.01
C ILE A 15 -0.68 -27.61 -26.44
N GLN A 16 -0.21 -28.42 -27.38
CA GLN A 16 -0.59 -28.29 -28.79
C GLN A 16 -1.73 -29.27 -29.10
N SER A 17 -2.86 -28.72 -29.50
CA SER A 17 -4.04 -29.53 -29.86
C SER A 17 -3.95 -29.98 -31.32
N SER A 18 -4.58 -31.09 -31.65
CA SER A 18 -4.60 -31.66 -33.01
C SER A 18 -5.30 -30.76 -34.05
N ASP A 19 -6.03 -29.75 -33.59
CA ASP A 19 -6.69 -28.72 -34.43
C ASP A 19 -5.80 -27.49 -34.71
N GLY A 20 -4.53 -27.52 -34.33
CA GLY A 20 -3.56 -26.46 -34.52
C GLY A 20 -3.62 -25.33 -33.48
N ARG A 21 -4.46 -25.46 -32.45
CA ARG A 21 -4.50 -24.48 -31.35
C ARG A 21 -3.36 -24.73 -30.35
N ILE A 22 -2.74 -23.65 -29.95
CA ILE A 22 -1.72 -23.68 -28.90
C ILE A 22 -2.34 -23.13 -27.61
N THR A 23 -2.36 -23.96 -26.57
CA THR A 23 -2.79 -23.56 -25.24
C THR A 23 -1.56 -23.47 -24.35
N LEU A 24 -1.36 -22.30 -23.74
CA LEU A 24 -0.27 -22.05 -22.81
C LEU A 24 -0.83 -22.12 -21.37
N SER A 25 -0.41 -23.11 -20.61
CA SER A 25 -0.71 -23.22 -19.18
C SER A 25 0.43 -22.61 -18.38
N VAL A 26 0.17 -21.47 -17.78
CA VAL A 26 1.18 -20.75 -16.96
C VAL A 26 0.74 -20.84 -15.51
N PRO A 27 1.45 -21.60 -14.65
CA PRO A 27 1.17 -21.60 -13.22
C PRO A 27 1.55 -20.25 -12.63
N ILE A 28 0.57 -19.58 -12.05
CA ILE A 28 0.75 -18.26 -11.41
C ILE A 28 0.40 -18.35 -9.93
N GLN A 29 1.17 -17.66 -9.10
CA GLN A 29 0.85 -17.48 -7.69
C GLN A 29 0.28 -16.08 -7.46
N ILE A 30 -0.92 -16.00 -6.90
CA ILE A 30 -1.55 -14.74 -6.53
C ILE A 30 -1.50 -14.59 -5.02
N LYS A 31 -0.76 -13.60 -4.52
CA LYS A 31 -0.76 -13.21 -3.11
C LYS A 31 -1.44 -11.84 -2.97
N ARG A 32 -2.12 -11.62 -1.85
CA ARG A 32 -2.54 -10.27 -1.46
C ARG A 32 -1.43 -9.64 -0.63
N ARG A 33 -1.02 -8.46 -1.05
CA ARG A 33 -0.01 -7.65 -0.37
C ARG A 33 -0.59 -6.25 -0.17
N SER A 34 -0.71 -5.79 1.07
CA SER A 34 -1.27 -4.46 1.39
C SER A 34 -2.54 -4.10 0.61
N GLY A 35 -3.44 -5.08 0.41
CA GLY A 35 -4.67 -4.89 -0.36
C GLY A 35 -4.54 -5.05 -1.88
N ARG A 36 -3.33 -5.15 -2.43
CA ARG A 36 -3.07 -5.42 -3.86
C ARG A 36 -2.90 -6.91 -4.13
N LYS A 37 -3.33 -7.33 -5.32
CA LYS A 37 -3.01 -8.66 -5.84
C LYS A 37 -1.64 -8.62 -6.50
N GLN A 38 -0.70 -9.39 -6.00
CA GLN A 38 0.61 -9.58 -6.64
C GLN A 38 0.62 -10.93 -7.35
N MET A 39 0.99 -10.91 -8.63
CA MET A 39 1.12 -12.10 -9.45
C MET A 39 2.60 -12.47 -9.55
N THR A 40 2.97 -13.67 -9.17
CA THR A 40 4.33 -14.18 -9.31
C THR A 40 4.35 -15.20 -10.44
N LEU A 41 5.22 -14.96 -11.43
CA LEU A 41 5.44 -15.86 -12.55
C LEU A 41 6.31 -17.04 -12.12
N PRO A 42 6.31 -18.17 -12.86
CA PRO A 42 7.08 -19.37 -12.52
C PRO A 42 8.59 -19.14 -12.42
N ASN A 43 9.13 -18.12 -13.09
CA ASN A 43 10.54 -17.73 -13.05
C ASN A 43 10.91 -16.88 -11.81
N GLY A 44 10.01 -16.72 -10.85
CA GLY A 44 10.24 -15.92 -9.64
C GLY A 44 10.16 -14.40 -9.86
N GLN A 45 9.94 -13.94 -11.08
CA GLN A 45 9.71 -12.53 -11.35
C GLN A 45 8.30 -12.15 -10.90
N SER A 46 8.19 -11.09 -10.11
CA SER A 46 6.89 -10.49 -9.85
C SER A 46 6.40 -9.90 -11.17
N GLY A 47 5.29 -10.43 -11.68
CA GLY A 47 4.59 -9.84 -12.82
C GLY A 47 4.06 -8.50 -12.38
N GLN A 48 4.85 -7.45 -12.55
CA GLN A 48 4.29 -6.11 -12.51
C GLN A 48 3.38 -6.00 -13.74
N PRO A 49 2.11 -5.64 -13.58
CA PRO A 49 1.32 -5.25 -14.72
C PRO A 49 2.11 -4.17 -15.45
N GLY A 50 2.39 -4.42 -16.72
CA GLY A 50 3.36 -3.66 -17.50
C GLY A 50 3.24 -2.16 -17.27
N LYS A 51 4.36 -1.48 -17.35
CA LYS A 51 4.66 -0.05 -17.09
C LYS A 51 3.75 0.99 -17.80
N LEU A 52 2.56 0.57 -18.26
CA LEU A 52 1.57 1.39 -18.96
C LEU A 52 0.34 1.73 -18.11
N LEU A 53 0.24 1.25 -16.88
CA LEU A 53 -0.82 1.72 -15.98
C LEU A 53 -0.43 3.10 -15.46
N ARG A 54 -1.22 4.08 -15.86
CA ARG A 54 -1.10 5.44 -15.34
C ARG A 54 -1.26 5.39 -13.82
N PRO A 55 -0.60 6.28 -13.05
CA PRO A 55 -0.69 6.27 -11.59
C PRO A 55 -2.13 6.22 -11.03
N TRP A 56 -3.10 6.73 -11.79
CA TRP A 56 -4.52 6.73 -11.42
C TRP A 56 -5.31 5.48 -11.86
N ASP A 57 -4.70 4.59 -12.65
CA ASP A 57 -5.30 3.30 -13.05
C ASP A 57 -5.03 2.21 -12.00
N VAL A 58 -4.15 2.49 -11.06
CA VAL A 58 -3.81 1.57 -9.96
C VAL A 58 -4.55 2.00 -8.71
N ALA A 59 -5.34 1.11 -8.13
CA ALA A 59 -5.99 1.39 -6.84
C ALA A 59 -4.94 1.75 -5.78
N ALA A 60 -5.11 2.92 -5.14
CA ALA A 60 -4.21 3.38 -4.10
C ALA A 60 -4.13 2.37 -2.95
N THR A 61 -2.93 2.20 -2.38
CA THR A 61 -2.74 1.35 -1.22
C THR A 61 -3.42 1.95 0.02
N PRO A 62 -3.74 1.14 1.03
CA PRO A 62 -4.28 1.65 2.30
C PRO A 62 -3.39 2.75 2.91
N LEU A 63 -2.07 2.62 2.80
CA LEU A 63 -1.12 3.59 3.33
C LEU A 63 -1.10 4.90 2.51
N GLN A 64 -1.19 4.81 1.19
CA GLN A 64 -1.35 5.99 0.32
C GLN A 64 -2.66 6.74 0.61
N LEU A 65 -3.76 6.01 0.81
CA LEU A 65 -5.05 6.61 1.18
C LEU A 65 -5.01 7.27 2.57
N ALA A 66 -4.33 6.64 3.53
CA ALA A 66 -4.15 7.19 4.87
C ALA A 66 -3.34 8.48 4.84
N LEU A 67 -2.24 8.51 4.08
CA LEU A 67 -1.42 9.71 3.88
C LEU A 67 -2.23 10.85 3.25
N ALA A 68 -3.00 10.56 2.20
CA ALA A 68 -3.86 11.55 1.54
C ALA A 68 -4.93 12.10 2.50
N ARG A 69 -5.54 11.25 3.33
CA ARG A 69 -6.49 11.69 4.37
C ARG A 69 -5.83 12.59 5.40
N GLY A 70 -4.64 12.21 5.88
CA GLY A 70 -3.88 13.01 6.84
C GLY A 70 -3.62 14.41 6.33
N HIS A 71 -3.09 14.56 5.13
CA HIS A 71 -2.85 15.86 4.50
C HIS A 71 -4.14 16.67 4.25
N ARG A 72 -5.21 16.01 3.82
CA ARG A 72 -6.52 16.67 3.65
C ARG A 72 -7.03 17.21 4.97
N TRP A 73 -6.96 16.45 6.05
CA TRP A 73 -7.45 16.86 7.36
C TRP A 73 -6.58 17.94 7.98
N LEU A 74 -5.25 17.87 7.79
CA LEU A 74 -4.34 18.94 8.21
C LEU A 74 -4.69 20.24 7.50
N ALA A 75 -4.93 20.23 6.19
CA ALA A 75 -5.33 21.41 5.43
C ALA A 75 -6.68 21.99 5.90
N MET A 76 -7.61 21.15 6.36
CA MET A 76 -8.87 21.63 6.95
C MET A 76 -8.65 22.35 8.28
N LEU A 77 -7.70 21.89 9.11
CA LEU A 77 -7.30 22.57 10.35
C LEU A 77 -6.60 23.90 10.05
N GLU A 78 -5.61 23.89 9.17
CA GLU A 78 -4.82 25.08 8.81
C GLU A 78 -5.67 26.17 8.15
N SER A 79 -6.65 25.79 7.34
CA SER A 79 -7.59 26.75 6.73
C SER A 79 -8.66 27.26 7.68
N GLY A 80 -8.73 26.76 8.92
CA GLY A 80 -9.76 27.10 9.89
C GLY A 80 -11.16 26.57 9.55
N LYS A 81 -11.27 25.66 8.58
CA LYS A 81 -12.53 25.01 8.21
C LYS A 81 -13.07 24.14 9.34
N VAL A 82 -12.19 23.59 10.15
CA VAL A 82 -12.47 22.85 11.38
C VAL A 82 -11.55 23.34 12.49
N LYS A 83 -12.02 23.26 13.73
CA LYS A 83 -11.28 23.81 14.89
C LYS A 83 -10.33 22.82 15.53
N ASN A 84 -10.63 21.52 15.43
CA ASN A 84 -9.88 20.47 16.10
C ASN A 84 -10.14 19.11 15.45
N LEU A 85 -9.35 18.09 15.88
CA LEU A 85 -9.45 16.71 15.38
C LEU A 85 -10.80 16.07 15.69
N THR A 86 -11.41 16.42 16.82
CA THR A 86 -12.72 15.88 17.23
C THR A 86 -13.82 16.29 16.25
N GLU A 87 -13.76 17.52 15.76
CA GLU A 87 -14.71 18.01 14.75
C GLU A 87 -14.53 17.26 13.40
N ILE A 88 -13.29 16.97 13.01
CA ILE A 88 -13.01 16.12 11.84
C ILE A 88 -13.59 14.71 12.06
N ALA A 89 -13.35 14.12 13.23
CA ALA A 89 -13.85 12.80 13.57
C ALA A 89 -15.39 12.72 13.46
N ALA A 90 -16.07 13.74 13.96
CA ALA A 90 -17.53 13.85 13.87
C ALA A 90 -18.03 14.02 12.42
N LEU A 91 -17.35 14.84 11.61
CA LEU A 91 -17.71 15.08 10.21
C LEU A 91 -17.49 13.82 9.33
N GLU A 92 -16.42 13.11 9.57
CA GLU A 92 -16.05 11.93 8.77
C GLU A 92 -16.66 10.62 9.33
N GLY A 93 -17.29 10.65 10.51
CA GLY A 93 -17.90 9.48 11.14
C GLY A 93 -16.86 8.44 11.59
N VAL A 94 -15.68 8.87 12.03
CA VAL A 94 -14.57 8.03 12.45
C VAL A 94 -14.13 8.35 13.87
N ASP A 95 -13.31 7.47 14.45
CA ASP A 95 -12.74 7.68 15.78
C ASP A 95 -11.67 8.80 15.78
N ASN A 96 -11.63 9.58 16.87
CA ASN A 96 -10.66 10.67 17.03
C ASN A 96 -9.21 10.18 17.02
N SER A 97 -8.95 9.00 17.58
CA SER A 97 -7.61 8.38 17.55
C SER A 97 -7.20 8.03 16.12
N TYR A 98 -8.16 7.60 15.30
CA TYR A 98 -7.89 7.36 13.89
C TYR A 98 -7.51 8.64 13.15
N VAL A 99 -8.25 9.75 13.38
CA VAL A 99 -7.93 11.06 12.79
C VAL A 99 -6.52 11.50 13.20
N SER A 100 -6.20 11.40 14.50
CA SER A 100 -4.88 11.76 15.01
C SER A 100 -3.75 10.98 14.32
N ARG A 101 -3.90 9.66 14.19
CA ARG A 101 -2.91 8.81 13.50
C ARG A 101 -2.73 9.19 12.04
N MET A 102 -3.81 9.51 11.33
CA MET A 102 -3.72 9.94 9.93
C MET A 102 -3.01 11.29 9.80
N VAL A 103 -3.34 12.24 10.68
CA VAL A 103 -2.67 13.55 10.70
C VAL A 103 -1.19 13.41 11.06
N ASN A 104 -0.83 12.50 11.94
CA ASN A 104 0.57 12.21 12.27
C ASN A 104 1.41 11.79 11.05
N LEU A 105 0.80 11.16 10.04
CA LEU A 105 1.52 10.81 8.81
C LEU A 105 2.06 12.03 8.06
N THR A 106 1.53 13.22 8.31
CA THR A 106 2.01 14.47 7.69
C THR A 106 3.34 14.94 8.26
N THR A 107 3.79 14.39 9.39
CA THR A 107 5.08 14.71 10.03
C THR A 107 6.21 13.78 9.58
N LEU A 108 5.93 12.83 8.69
CA LEU A 108 6.91 11.90 8.17
C LEU A 108 7.98 12.60 7.33
N ALA A 109 9.19 12.05 7.35
CA ALA A 109 10.28 12.52 6.52
C ALA A 109 9.90 12.44 5.02
N PRO A 110 10.30 13.41 4.18
CA PRO A 110 9.89 13.48 2.77
C PRO A 110 10.27 12.24 1.95
N ASP A 111 11.38 11.62 2.25
CA ASP A 111 11.83 10.38 1.61
C ASP A 111 10.95 9.18 1.98
N ILE A 112 10.44 9.13 3.21
CA ILE A 112 9.46 8.13 3.65
C ILE A 112 8.13 8.35 2.94
N VAL A 113 7.66 9.58 2.86
CA VAL A 113 6.46 9.95 2.11
C VAL A 113 6.59 9.53 0.64
N LYS A 114 7.75 9.80 0.02
CA LYS A 114 8.04 9.37 -1.34
C LYS A 114 7.96 7.85 -1.48
N ALA A 115 8.58 7.10 -0.57
CA ALA A 115 8.54 5.64 -0.58
C ALA A 115 7.11 5.08 -0.45
N ILE A 116 6.25 5.73 0.36
CA ILE A 116 4.82 5.40 0.45
C ILE A 116 4.12 5.61 -0.89
N LEU A 117 4.35 6.75 -1.54
CA LEU A 117 3.71 7.09 -2.82
C LEU A 117 4.15 6.17 -3.94
N GLU A 118 5.42 5.74 -3.94
CA GLU A 118 6.00 4.82 -4.92
C GLU A 118 5.72 3.34 -4.60
N ASP A 119 5.06 3.05 -3.45
CA ASP A 119 4.81 1.69 -2.95
C ASP A 119 6.12 0.90 -2.79
N ALA A 120 7.16 1.59 -2.34
CA ALA A 120 8.52 1.08 -2.21
C ALA A 120 8.89 0.66 -0.78
N LEU A 121 7.96 0.80 0.17
CA LEU A 121 8.18 0.33 1.54
C LEU A 121 8.15 -1.20 1.62
N PRO A 122 8.89 -1.78 2.58
CA PRO A 122 8.85 -3.22 2.83
C PRO A 122 7.44 -3.72 3.19
N ASP A 123 7.10 -4.94 2.78
CA ASP A 123 5.77 -5.52 2.92
C ASP A 123 5.26 -5.70 4.32
N HIS A 124 6.17 -5.90 5.24
CA HIS A 124 5.85 -6.14 6.64
C HIS A 124 5.53 -4.85 7.39
N LEU A 125 5.87 -3.67 6.83
CA LEU A 125 5.51 -2.39 7.42
C LEU A 125 4.03 -2.10 7.22
N THR A 126 3.35 -1.94 8.33
CA THR A 126 1.93 -1.63 8.37
C THR A 126 1.70 -0.15 8.61
N LEU A 127 0.48 0.31 8.31
CA LEU A 127 0.05 1.66 8.68
C LEU A 127 0.20 1.91 10.20
N PHE A 128 -0.01 0.87 11.01
CA PHE A 128 0.08 0.98 12.45
C PHE A 128 1.51 1.28 12.92
N ASP A 129 2.51 0.64 12.32
CA ASP A 129 3.92 0.82 12.67
C ASP A 129 4.42 2.25 12.37
N ILE A 130 3.82 2.91 11.38
CA ILE A 130 4.23 4.24 10.93
C ILE A 130 3.40 5.36 11.57
N ALA A 131 2.11 5.13 11.82
CA ALA A 131 1.16 6.16 12.26
C ALA A 131 0.99 6.24 13.79
N VAL A 132 1.39 5.19 14.52
CA VAL A 132 1.31 5.15 15.98
C VAL A 132 2.64 5.61 16.55
N ASP A 133 2.62 6.70 17.31
CA ASP A 133 3.79 7.31 17.92
C ASP A 133 4.95 7.62 16.93
N PRO A 134 4.71 8.39 15.86
CA PRO A 134 5.78 8.73 14.95
C PRO A 134 6.86 9.53 15.69
N LEU A 135 8.10 9.12 15.52
CA LEU A 135 9.26 9.83 16.07
C LEU A 135 9.29 11.27 15.53
N VAL A 136 9.65 12.23 16.37
CA VAL A 136 9.63 13.65 16.01
C VAL A 136 10.76 13.99 15.04
N LEU A 137 11.92 13.34 15.20
CA LEU A 137 13.10 13.61 14.37
C LEU A 137 13.10 12.70 13.15
N TRP A 138 13.26 13.28 11.98
CA TRP A 138 13.32 12.55 10.72
C TRP A 138 14.46 11.54 10.64
N GLU A 139 15.57 11.80 11.29
CA GLU A 139 16.70 10.87 11.37
C GLU A 139 16.35 9.62 12.17
N GLU A 140 15.61 9.78 13.25
CA GLU A 140 15.12 8.67 14.06
C GLU A 140 14.07 7.86 13.29
N GLN A 141 13.18 8.53 12.55
CA GLN A 141 12.21 7.86 11.66
C GLN A 141 12.91 6.99 10.62
N ARG A 142 13.98 7.50 9.99
CA ARG A 142 14.77 6.75 9.02
C ARG A 142 15.48 5.57 9.67
N THR A 143 16.05 5.76 10.84
CA THR A 143 16.74 4.70 11.59
C THR A 143 15.78 3.59 11.96
N LEU A 144 14.58 3.93 12.43
CA LEU A 144 13.53 2.96 12.74
C LEU A 144 13.15 2.14 11.49
N LEU A 145 12.91 2.81 10.37
CA LEU A 145 12.56 2.13 9.13
C LEU A 145 13.67 1.23 8.61
N ILE A 146 14.94 1.66 8.70
CA ILE A 146 16.10 0.85 8.32
C ILE A 146 16.23 -0.36 9.25
N SER A 147 15.93 -0.24 10.54
CA SER A 147 15.99 -1.35 11.49
C SER A 147 14.88 -2.39 11.29
N LEU A 148 13.84 -2.04 10.54
CA LEU A 148 12.71 -2.90 10.22
C LEU A 148 12.84 -3.56 8.83
N ILE A 149 13.89 -3.25 8.07
CA ILE A 149 14.22 -3.85 6.77
C ILE A 149 15.17 -5.03 6.97
#